data_f7f7fbffaed8159a45e3b69ee0c0b2f9
#
_entry.id   f7f7fbffaed8159a45e3b69ee0c0b2f9
#
_cell.length_a   1.000
_cell.length_b   1.000
_cell.length_c   1.000
_cell.angle_alpha   90.00
_cell.angle_beta   90.00
_cell.angle_gamma   90.00
#
_symmetry.space_group_name_H-M   'P 1'
#
loop_
_entity.id
_entity.type
_entity.pdbx_description
1 polymer ?
#
loop_
_entity_poly.entity_id
_entity_poly.type
_entity_poly.pdbx_seq_one_letter_code
_entity_poly.pdbx_strand_id
1 'polypeptide(L)'
;YGEEAYTICPVTSDHQTLSGMLKTIDFNNLENSTAIGDGLGTAINRLRESEAKSKVVILLSDGVNNSGYIDPYAAAEIAKNFKIKVYTIGWGSYGQAPIQSSYGPQLIQTKIDEKLLNHIAETTGGTYFRATNKEKLRTIYQEIDSMEKTKISESVYESRSDFFLPFLLAAVVLFLVELIFRLFVLKVNP
;
A
#
# COMPACT_ATOMS: atom_id res chain seq x y z
N TYR A 1 -12.33 11.12 -1.82
CA TYR A 1 -13.62 10.68 -1.31
C TYR A 1 -14.25 11.79 -0.46
N GLY A 2 -15.48 12.06 -0.67
CA GLY A 2 -16.32 12.99 0.07
C GLY A 2 -17.61 12.25 0.39
N GLU A 3 -18.74 12.70 -0.12
CA GLU A 3 -20.01 11.96 -0.04
C GLU A 3 -19.94 10.64 -0.79
N GLU A 4 -19.28 10.65 -1.94
CA GLU A 4 -19.01 9.47 -2.76
C GLU A 4 -17.50 9.29 -3.01
N ALA A 5 -17.12 8.07 -3.36
CA ALA A 5 -15.75 7.72 -3.72
C ALA A 5 -15.64 7.36 -5.20
N TYR A 6 -14.70 7.98 -5.90
CA TYR A 6 -14.42 7.67 -7.30
C TYR A 6 -12.92 7.64 -7.60
N THR A 7 -12.56 6.93 -8.66
CA THR A 7 -11.16 6.83 -9.10
C THR A 7 -10.83 7.99 -10.02
N ILE A 8 -9.92 8.85 -9.61
CA ILE A 8 -9.45 9.99 -10.43
C ILE A 8 -8.44 9.50 -11.46
N CYS A 9 -7.51 8.63 -11.04
CA CYS A 9 -6.48 8.08 -11.91
C CYS A 9 -6.41 6.56 -11.75
N PRO A 10 -6.42 5.78 -12.83
CA PRO A 10 -6.09 4.35 -12.77
C PRO A 10 -4.67 4.14 -12.27
N VAL A 11 -4.36 2.92 -11.81
CA VAL A 11 -2.99 2.55 -11.44
C VAL A 11 -2.08 2.69 -12.66
N THR A 12 -1.06 3.53 -12.56
CA THR A 12 -0.15 3.85 -13.66
C THR A 12 1.28 4.08 -13.15
N SER A 13 2.27 3.76 -13.97
CA SER A 13 3.68 4.16 -13.78
C SER A 13 3.99 5.52 -14.40
N ASP A 14 3.05 6.12 -15.12
CA ASP A 14 3.22 7.45 -15.73
C ASP A 14 2.98 8.56 -14.69
N HIS A 15 4.07 9.02 -14.10
CA HIS A 15 4.07 10.11 -13.11
C HIS A 15 3.61 11.46 -13.67
N GLN A 16 3.79 11.72 -14.99
CA GLN A 16 3.37 12.97 -15.59
C GLN A 16 1.85 13.03 -15.70
N THR A 17 1.23 11.98 -16.23
CA THR A 17 -0.23 11.83 -16.28
C THR A 17 -0.84 11.91 -14.89
N LEU A 18 -0.29 11.20 -13.89
CA LEU A 18 -0.76 11.25 -12.51
C LEU A 18 -0.70 12.68 -11.94
N SER A 19 0.43 13.37 -12.11
CA SER A 19 0.59 14.76 -11.65
C SER A 19 -0.35 15.74 -12.38
N GLY A 20 -0.63 15.49 -13.65
CA GLY A 20 -1.58 16.26 -14.43
C GLY A 20 -3.00 16.11 -13.88
N MET A 21 -3.45 14.88 -13.65
CA MET A 21 -4.79 14.60 -13.12
C MET A 21 -4.98 15.13 -11.70
N LEU A 22 -3.96 15.08 -10.84
CA LEU A 22 -4.03 15.64 -9.49
C LEU A 22 -4.29 17.15 -9.50
N LYS A 23 -3.79 17.89 -10.51
CA LYS A 23 -4.00 19.33 -10.63
C LYS A 23 -5.40 19.71 -11.11
N THR A 24 -6.14 18.77 -11.71
CA THR A 24 -7.52 19.01 -12.19
C THR A 24 -8.58 18.77 -11.13
N ILE A 25 -8.20 18.33 -9.92
CA ILE A 25 -9.14 18.12 -8.82
C ILE A 25 -9.70 19.46 -8.39
N ASP A 26 -11.01 19.65 -8.57
CA ASP A 26 -11.74 20.80 -8.06
C ASP A 26 -12.34 20.47 -6.69
N PHE A 27 -11.95 21.25 -5.69
CA PHE A 27 -12.41 21.09 -4.30
C PHE A 27 -13.68 21.91 -4.01
N ASN A 28 -14.09 22.80 -4.94
CA ASN A 28 -15.22 23.72 -4.69
C ASN A 28 -16.57 23.02 -4.68
N ASN A 29 -16.68 21.85 -5.29
CA ASN A 29 -17.93 21.08 -5.41
C ASN A 29 -17.97 19.87 -4.45
N LEU A 30 -17.02 19.74 -3.53
CA LEU A 30 -17.02 18.66 -2.54
C LEU A 30 -17.92 19.05 -1.37
N GLU A 31 -18.94 18.25 -1.12
CA GLU A 31 -19.78 18.38 0.07
C GLU A 31 -18.97 18.08 1.33
N ASN A 32 -19.39 18.64 2.49
CA ASN A 32 -18.71 18.50 3.78
C ASN A 32 -18.96 17.12 4.41
N SER A 33 -18.84 16.05 3.62
CA SER A 33 -19.05 14.67 4.05
C SER A 33 -17.83 13.82 3.76
N THR A 34 -17.65 12.73 4.52
CA THR A 34 -16.48 11.88 4.46
C THR A 34 -16.89 10.40 4.50
N ALA A 35 -16.81 9.73 3.35
CA ALA A 35 -17.13 8.31 3.17
C ALA A 35 -15.86 7.47 3.16
N ILE A 36 -15.26 7.23 4.34
CA ILE A 36 -13.99 6.47 4.47
C ILE A 36 -14.15 5.04 3.95
N GLY A 37 -15.27 4.38 4.27
CA GLY A 37 -15.56 3.02 3.85
C GLY A 37 -15.64 2.87 2.33
N ASP A 38 -16.33 3.79 1.67
CA ASP A 38 -16.48 3.79 0.20
C ASP A 38 -15.13 4.10 -0.48
N GLY A 39 -14.35 5.04 0.09
CA GLY A 39 -12.99 5.35 -0.37
C GLY A 39 -12.09 4.13 -0.32
N LEU A 40 -12.09 3.43 0.81
CA LEU A 40 -11.31 2.22 1.01
C LEU A 40 -11.80 1.09 0.10
N GLY A 41 -13.12 0.87 0.00
CA GLY A 41 -13.73 -0.12 -0.89
C GLY A 41 -13.36 0.09 -2.36
N THR A 42 -13.38 1.35 -2.80
CA THR A 42 -12.96 1.72 -4.16
C THR A 42 -11.49 1.40 -4.41
N ALA A 43 -10.60 1.72 -3.45
CA ALA A 43 -9.18 1.41 -3.55
C ALA A 43 -8.92 -0.11 -3.58
N ILE A 44 -9.60 -0.87 -2.72
CA ILE A 44 -9.53 -2.34 -2.68
C ILE A 44 -9.94 -2.92 -4.02
N ASN A 45 -11.05 -2.46 -4.59
CA ASN A 45 -11.55 -2.94 -5.87
C ASN A 45 -10.53 -2.74 -7.01
N ARG A 46 -9.71 -1.67 -6.95
CA ARG A 46 -8.65 -1.41 -7.93
C ARG A 46 -7.42 -2.31 -7.74
N LEU A 47 -7.14 -2.73 -6.51
CA LEU A 47 -5.92 -3.48 -6.18
C LEU A 47 -6.14 -4.98 -6.05
N ARG A 48 -7.38 -5.46 -5.85
CA ARG A 48 -7.66 -6.89 -5.59
C ARG A 48 -7.15 -7.80 -6.69
N GLU A 49 -7.27 -7.39 -7.94
CA GLU A 49 -6.87 -8.16 -9.13
C GLU A 49 -5.41 -7.90 -9.54
N SER A 50 -4.70 -7.01 -8.86
CA SER A 50 -3.29 -6.72 -9.14
C SER A 50 -2.41 -7.92 -8.78
N GLU A 51 -1.48 -8.27 -9.66
CA GLU A 51 -0.46 -9.30 -9.43
C GLU A 51 0.78 -8.75 -8.69
N ALA A 52 0.75 -7.50 -8.24
CA ALA A 52 1.86 -6.90 -7.51
C ALA A 52 2.17 -7.67 -6.23
N LYS A 53 3.47 -7.87 -5.94
CA LYS A 53 3.95 -8.56 -4.73
C LYS A 53 3.54 -7.85 -3.44
N SER A 54 3.47 -6.53 -3.46
CA SER A 54 2.98 -5.69 -2.36
C SER A 54 1.85 -4.82 -2.86
N LYS A 55 0.73 -4.83 -2.12
CA LYS A 55 -0.45 -4.01 -2.38
C LYS A 55 -0.64 -3.08 -1.20
N VAL A 56 -0.52 -1.78 -1.44
CA VAL A 56 -0.54 -0.77 -0.39
C VAL A 56 -1.56 0.31 -0.73
N VAL A 57 -2.35 0.69 0.26
CA VAL A 57 -3.24 1.85 0.23
C VAL A 57 -2.76 2.85 1.28
N ILE A 58 -2.69 4.12 0.93
CA ILE A 58 -2.52 5.21 1.87
C ILE A 58 -3.85 5.96 1.96
N LEU A 59 -4.50 5.86 3.11
CA LEU A 59 -5.76 6.51 3.40
C LEU A 59 -5.49 7.80 4.18
N LEU A 60 -5.72 8.95 3.56
CA LEU A 60 -5.56 10.27 4.19
C LEU A 60 -6.94 10.85 4.49
N SER A 61 -7.22 11.17 5.76
CA SER A 61 -8.48 11.78 6.18
C SER A 61 -8.27 12.88 7.19
N ASP A 62 -9.07 13.94 7.11
CA ASP A 62 -9.13 15.05 8.05
C ASP A 62 -10.44 15.08 8.87
N GLY A 63 -11.35 14.15 8.59
CA GLY A 63 -12.68 14.09 9.17
C GLY A 63 -13.03 12.79 9.88
N VAL A 64 -14.28 12.75 10.31
CA VAL A 64 -14.95 11.56 10.86
C VAL A 64 -15.76 10.93 9.74
N ASN A 65 -15.80 9.60 9.69
CA ASN A 65 -16.69 8.91 8.75
C ASN A 65 -18.16 9.25 9.07
N ASN A 66 -18.81 9.98 8.20
CA ASN A 66 -20.19 10.46 8.39
C ASN A 66 -21.08 10.23 7.16
N SER A 67 -20.55 9.58 6.12
CA SER A 67 -21.23 9.28 4.87
C SER A 67 -20.76 7.94 4.30
N GLY A 68 -21.38 7.53 3.20
CA GLY A 68 -21.05 6.30 2.47
C GLY A 68 -21.91 5.10 2.82
N TYR A 69 -21.89 4.10 1.97
CA TYR A 69 -22.68 2.87 2.07
C TYR A 69 -21.89 1.72 2.68
N ILE A 70 -20.57 1.77 2.61
CA ILE A 70 -19.68 0.70 3.06
C ILE A 70 -19.22 1.02 4.48
N ASP A 71 -19.43 0.08 5.41
CA ASP A 71 -18.86 0.17 6.74
C ASP A 71 -17.33 0.11 6.66
N PRO A 72 -16.60 1.12 7.21
CA PRO A 72 -15.14 1.15 7.16
C PRO A 72 -14.47 -0.05 7.84
N TYR A 73 -15.08 -0.60 8.90
CA TYR A 73 -14.57 -1.80 9.58
C TYR A 73 -14.66 -3.02 8.69
N ALA A 74 -15.80 -3.19 8.00
CA ALA A 74 -15.97 -4.27 7.02
C ALA A 74 -15.00 -4.11 5.85
N ALA A 75 -14.78 -2.89 5.35
CA ALA A 75 -13.81 -2.61 4.31
C ALA A 75 -12.37 -2.99 4.72
N ALA A 76 -11.98 -2.74 5.98
CA ALA A 76 -10.67 -3.14 6.50
C ALA A 76 -10.49 -4.67 6.51
N GLU A 77 -11.50 -5.44 6.93
CA GLU A 77 -11.44 -6.90 6.88
C GLU A 77 -11.36 -7.43 5.44
N ILE A 78 -12.06 -6.80 4.50
CA ILE A 78 -11.94 -7.14 3.07
C ILE A 78 -10.51 -6.85 2.56
N ALA A 79 -9.93 -5.69 2.90
CA ALA A 79 -8.55 -5.35 2.54
C ALA A 79 -7.56 -6.41 3.03
N LYS A 80 -7.69 -6.83 4.29
CA LYS A 80 -6.89 -7.90 4.90
C LYS A 80 -6.99 -9.21 4.14
N ASN A 81 -8.20 -9.63 3.76
CA ASN A 81 -8.44 -10.87 3.00
C ASN A 81 -7.75 -10.85 1.62
N PHE A 82 -7.68 -9.68 0.98
CA PHE A 82 -6.96 -9.48 -0.28
C PHE A 82 -5.46 -9.19 -0.09
N LYS A 83 -4.95 -9.25 1.15
CA LYS A 83 -3.55 -8.94 1.51
C LYS A 83 -3.15 -7.51 1.07
N ILE A 84 -4.10 -6.58 1.16
CA ILE A 84 -3.90 -5.17 0.89
C ILE A 84 -3.61 -4.50 2.23
N LYS A 85 -2.40 -3.94 2.38
CA LYS A 85 -1.99 -3.19 3.55
C LYS A 85 -2.49 -1.76 3.46
N VAL A 86 -3.04 -1.22 4.54
CA VAL A 86 -3.55 0.14 4.58
C VAL A 86 -2.79 0.96 5.62
N TYR A 87 -2.05 1.97 5.16
CA TYR A 87 -1.52 3.02 6.02
C TYR A 87 -2.55 4.12 6.14
N THR A 88 -2.85 4.54 7.35
CA THR A 88 -3.82 5.60 7.57
C THR A 88 -3.14 6.85 8.10
N ILE A 89 -3.52 8.01 7.57
CA ILE A 89 -2.96 9.30 7.97
C ILE A 89 -4.10 10.22 8.37
N GLY A 90 -4.16 10.60 9.65
CA GLY A 90 -5.05 11.65 10.12
C GLY A 90 -4.42 13.03 9.86
N TRP A 91 -5.08 13.90 9.10
CA TRP A 91 -4.62 15.25 8.80
C TRP A 91 -5.32 16.28 9.66
N GLY A 92 -4.59 17.12 10.37
CA GLY A 92 -5.09 18.25 11.13
C GLY A 92 -4.46 18.38 12.50
N SER A 93 -4.63 19.56 13.12
CA SER A 93 -4.25 19.83 14.50
C SER A 93 -5.38 19.51 15.46
N TYR A 94 -5.05 19.20 16.73
CA TYR A 94 -6.05 19.21 17.78
C TYR A 94 -6.51 20.66 18.00
N GLY A 95 -7.80 20.91 17.93
CA GLY A 95 -8.31 22.24 18.23
C GLY A 95 -9.65 22.54 17.59
N GLN A 96 -10.06 23.78 17.76
CA GLN A 96 -11.25 24.33 17.15
C GLN A 96 -10.85 25.05 15.86
N ALA A 97 -11.47 24.69 14.74
CA ALA A 97 -11.34 25.44 13.51
C ALA A 97 -12.49 26.45 13.38
N PRO A 98 -12.22 27.73 13.05
CA PRO A 98 -13.29 28.69 12.76
C PRO A 98 -13.89 28.34 11.40
N ILE A 99 -15.19 28.08 11.39
CA ILE A 99 -15.96 27.98 10.14
C ILE A 99 -16.87 29.20 10.02
N GLN A 100 -17.06 29.66 8.77
CA GLN A 100 -18.03 30.69 8.49
C GLN A 100 -19.42 30.04 8.34
N SER A 101 -20.26 30.19 9.35
CA SER A 101 -21.66 29.78 9.32
C SER A 101 -22.54 30.95 8.91
N SER A 102 -23.76 30.68 8.41
CA SER A 102 -24.78 31.69 8.14
C SER A 102 -25.17 32.52 9.39
N TYR A 103 -24.79 32.05 10.59
CA TYR A 103 -25.01 32.72 11.88
C TYR A 103 -23.74 33.38 12.44
N GLY A 104 -22.68 33.55 11.64
CA GLY A 104 -21.40 34.09 12.04
C GLY A 104 -20.31 33.01 12.25
N PRO A 105 -19.05 33.42 12.57
CA PRO A 105 -17.96 32.49 12.78
C PRO A 105 -18.23 31.58 13.99
N GLN A 106 -18.30 30.28 13.75
CA GLN A 106 -18.44 29.27 14.79
C GLN A 106 -17.14 28.45 14.89
N LEU A 107 -16.74 28.13 16.14
CA LEU A 107 -15.61 27.23 16.40
C LEU A 107 -16.15 25.80 16.42
N ILE A 108 -15.77 25.02 15.41
CA ILE A 108 -16.05 23.59 15.39
C ILE A 108 -14.80 22.82 15.85
N GLN A 109 -15.00 21.85 16.75
CA GLN A 109 -13.95 20.87 17.05
C GLN A 109 -13.69 20.01 15.82
N THR A 110 -12.51 20.15 15.25
CA THR A 110 -12.02 19.21 14.24
C THR A 110 -11.75 17.87 14.93
N LYS A 111 -12.67 16.95 14.80
CA LYS A 111 -12.48 15.57 15.28
C LYS A 111 -12.03 14.72 14.10
N ILE A 112 -10.85 14.15 14.24
CA ILE A 112 -10.42 13.04 13.40
C ILE A 112 -10.81 11.76 14.12
N ASP A 113 -11.36 10.81 13.41
CA ASP A 113 -11.67 9.49 13.99
C ASP A 113 -10.40 8.62 14.05
N GLU A 114 -9.52 8.98 15.01
CA GLU A 114 -8.27 8.24 15.20
C GLU A 114 -8.50 6.77 15.57
N LYS A 115 -9.60 6.46 16.26
CA LYS A 115 -9.92 5.08 16.64
C LYS A 115 -10.19 4.24 15.41
N LEU A 116 -11.01 4.75 14.49
CA LEU A 116 -11.30 4.10 13.22
C LEU A 116 -10.03 3.95 12.36
N LEU A 117 -9.25 5.03 12.21
CA LEU A 117 -8.02 5.02 11.41
C LEU A 117 -6.98 4.04 11.96
N ASN A 118 -6.80 3.99 13.29
CA ASN A 118 -5.93 3.00 13.93
C ASN A 118 -6.43 1.58 13.67
N HIS A 119 -7.73 1.33 13.85
CA HIS A 119 -8.31 0.02 13.63
C HIS A 119 -8.11 -0.48 12.19
N ILE A 120 -8.33 0.38 11.18
CA ILE A 120 -8.10 0.04 9.77
C ILE A 120 -6.64 -0.35 9.54
N ALA A 121 -5.70 0.46 10.05
CA ALA A 121 -4.28 0.20 9.90
C ALA A 121 -3.86 -1.12 10.56
N GLU A 122 -4.21 -1.33 11.83
CA GLU A 122 -3.87 -2.53 12.59
C GLU A 122 -4.46 -3.80 11.95
N THR A 123 -5.75 -3.76 11.56
CA THR A 123 -6.42 -4.90 10.91
C THR A 123 -5.73 -5.34 9.64
N THR A 124 -5.20 -4.40 8.86
CA THR A 124 -4.55 -4.67 7.56
C THR A 124 -3.03 -4.85 7.63
N GLY A 125 -2.44 -4.72 8.83
CA GLY A 125 -1.00 -4.81 9.05
C GLY A 125 -0.23 -3.56 8.59
N GLY A 126 -0.90 -2.42 8.48
CA GLY A 126 -0.31 -1.11 8.28
C GLY A 126 -0.04 -0.36 9.59
N THR A 127 0.11 0.95 9.50
CA THR A 127 0.38 1.84 10.65
C THR A 127 -0.42 3.12 10.50
N TYR A 128 -0.94 3.63 11.62
CA TYR A 128 -1.56 4.94 11.70
C TYR A 128 -0.51 6.02 11.93
N PHE A 129 -0.65 7.14 11.25
CA PHE A 129 0.17 8.34 11.42
C PHE A 129 -0.71 9.58 11.64
N ARG A 130 -0.15 10.57 12.33
CA ARG A 130 -0.76 11.89 12.49
C ARG A 130 0.09 12.94 11.79
N ALA A 131 -0.48 13.67 10.85
CA ALA A 131 0.14 14.80 10.17
C ALA A 131 -0.52 16.11 10.59
N THR A 132 0.24 17.05 11.13
CA THR A 132 -0.23 18.37 11.56
C THR A 132 0.20 19.50 10.62
N ASN A 133 1.16 19.22 9.74
CA ASN A 133 1.68 20.16 8.74
C ASN A 133 2.26 19.40 7.52
N LYS A 134 2.58 20.15 6.45
CA LYS A 134 3.08 19.58 5.19
C LYS A 134 4.42 18.85 5.36
N GLU A 135 5.30 19.37 6.21
CA GLU A 135 6.63 18.79 6.48
C GLU A 135 6.47 17.41 7.13
N LYS A 136 5.59 17.30 8.13
CA LYS A 136 5.29 16.03 8.80
C LYS A 136 4.66 15.04 7.84
N LEU A 137 3.71 15.48 6.99
CA LEU A 137 3.11 14.63 5.97
C LEU A 137 4.17 14.08 5.01
N ARG A 138 5.09 14.93 4.54
CA ARG A 138 6.19 14.49 3.67
C ARG A 138 7.09 13.45 4.33
N THR A 139 7.42 13.65 5.61
CA THR A 139 8.21 12.68 6.39
C THR A 139 7.49 11.34 6.50
N ILE A 140 6.17 11.33 6.76
CA ILE A 140 5.36 10.11 6.82
C ILE A 140 5.39 9.35 5.49
N TYR A 141 5.22 10.03 4.35
CA TYR A 141 5.33 9.38 3.04
C TYR A 141 6.70 8.75 2.80
N GLN A 142 7.79 9.42 3.21
CA GLN A 142 9.14 8.87 3.12
C GLN A 142 9.33 7.66 4.02
N GLU A 143 8.76 7.68 5.23
CA GLU A 143 8.79 6.57 6.17
C GLU A 143 8.05 5.35 5.61
N ILE A 144 6.83 5.52 5.07
CA ILE A 144 6.06 4.45 4.42
C ILE A 144 6.84 3.87 3.23
N ASP A 145 7.42 4.72 2.38
CA ASP A 145 8.22 4.29 1.23
C ASP A 145 9.43 3.45 1.66
N SER A 146 10.13 3.85 2.72
CA SER A 146 11.27 3.10 3.25
C SER A 146 10.87 1.74 3.83
N MET A 147 9.76 1.68 4.58
CA MET A 147 9.23 0.43 5.16
C MET A 147 8.83 -0.57 4.08
N GLU A 148 8.17 -0.13 3.01
CA GLU A 148 7.73 -1.01 1.93
C GLU A 148 8.89 -1.47 1.04
N LYS A 149 9.87 -0.63 0.77
CA LYS A 149 11.09 -1.00 0.02
C LYS A 149 11.91 -2.06 0.76
N THR A 150 12.07 -1.94 2.07
CA THR A 150 12.80 -2.90 2.90
C THR A 150 12.13 -4.27 2.85
N LYS A 151 10.80 -4.35 3.02
CA LYS A 151 10.05 -5.61 2.95
C LYS A 151 10.13 -6.29 1.59
N ILE A 152 10.09 -5.52 0.50
CA ILE A 152 10.25 -6.07 -0.86
C ILE A 152 11.65 -6.65 -1.04
N SER A 153 12.69 -5.99 -0.54
CA SER A 153 14.07 -6.48 -0.61
C SER A 153 14.26 -7.79 0.17
N GLU A 154 13.74 -7.88 1.39
CA GLU A 154 13.77 -9.12 2.18
C GLU A 154 13.09 -10.28 1.46
N SER A 155 11.89 -10.06 0.90
CA SER A 155 11.15 -11.12 0.19
C SER A 155 11.85 -11.60 -1.10
N VAL A 156 12.67 -10.78 -1.72
CA VAL A 156 13.46 -11.15 -2.89
C VAL A 156 14.66 -12.01 -2.50
N TYR A 157 15.26 -11.78 -1.33
CA TYR A 157 16.37 -12.60 -0.82
C TYR A 157 15.92 -13.99 -0.36
N GLU A 158 14.74 -14.15 0.22
CA GLU A 158 14.22 -15.45 0.66
C GLU A 158 13.83 -16.38 -0.50
N SER A 159 13.64 -15.88 -1.71
CA SER A 159 13.16 -16.67 -2.86
C SER A 159 14.27 -17.30 -3.72
N ARG A 160 15.56 -17.10 -3.41
CA ARG A 160 16.69 -17.75 -4.13
C ARG A 160 17.35 -18.84 -3.29
N SER A 161 16.68 -19.96 -3.13
CA SER A 161 17.38 -21.21 -2.88
C SER A 161 17.88 -21.75 -4.23
N ASP A 162 19.11 -21.43 -4.57
CA ASP A 162 19.76 -21.98 -5.76
C ASP A 162 20.04 -23.46 -5.54
N PHE A 163 19.12 -24.33 -5.95
CA PHE A 163 19.27 -25.79 -5.94
C PHE A 163 20.25 -26.30 -7.00
N PHE A 164 21.23 -25.50 -7.44
CA PHE A 164 22.19 -25.95 -8.47
C PHE A 164 23.26 -26.91 -7.94
N LEU A 165 23.56 -26.82 -6.64
CA LEU A 165 24.64 -27.59 -6.03
C LEU A 165 24.52 -29.13 -6.20
N PRO A 166 23.35 -29.77 -5.95
CA PRO A 166 23.17 -31.20 -6.15
C PRO A 166 23.31 -31.60 -7.63
N PHE A 167 22.84 -30.75 -8.54
CA PHE A 167 22.99 -31.00 -9.98
C PHE A 167 24.47 -30.88 -10.44
N LEU A 168 25.17 -29.88 -9.91
CA LEU A 168 26.61 -29.71 -10.16
C LEU A 168 27.40 -30.93 -9.66
N LEU A 169 27.14 -31.39 -8.43
CA LEU A 169 27.80 -32.59 -7.88
C LEU A 169 27.48 -33.83 -8.70
N ALA A 170 26.25 -34.05 -9.12
CA ALA A 170 25.90 -35.17 -9.99
C ALA A 170 26.63 -35.09 -11.33
N ALA A 171 26.75 -33.93 -11.95
CA ALA A 171 27.48 -33.72 -13.19
C ALA A 171 28.98 -34.02 -13.03
N VAL A 172 29.59 -33.57 -11.92
CA VAL A 172 31.03 -33.89 -11.62
C VAL A 172 31.25 -35.39 -11.43
N VAL A 173 30.36 -36.07 -10.70
CA VAL A 173 30.45 -37.53 -10.49
C VAL A 173 30.34 -38.27 -11.83
N LEU A 174 29.36 -37.92 -12.68
CA LEU A 174 29.23 -38.54 -14.01
C LEU A 174 30.45 -38.30 -14.88
N PHE A 175 31.01 -37.11 -14.85
CA PHE A 175 32.23 -36.78 -15.58
C PHE A 175 33.43 -37.62 -15.11
N LEU A 176 33.57 -37.80 -13.80
CA LEU A 176 34.65 -38.66 -13.25
C LEU A 176 34.47 -40.14 -13.63
N VAL A 177 33.26 -40.65 -13.62
CA VAL A 177 32.91 -42.00 -14.05
C VAL A 177 33.27 -42.20 -15.54
N GLU A 178 32.90 -41.25 -16.40
CA GLU A 178 33.26 -41.28 -17.82
C GLU A 178 34.77 -41.30 -18.02
N LEU A 179 35.50 -40.48 -17.28
CA LEU A 179 36.97 -40.39 -17.38
C LEU A 179 37.65 -41.69 -16.96
N ILE A 180 37.14 -42.34 -15.89
CA ILE A 180 37.61 -43.67 -15.44
C ILE A 180 37.32 -44.73 -16.51
N PHE A 181 36.11 -44.76 -17.06
CA PHE A 181 35.73 -45.69 -18.14
C PHE A 181 36.63 -45.51 -19.36
N ARG A 182 36.91 -44.28 -19.74
CA ARG A 182 37.77 -43.94 -20.88
C ARG A 182 39.23 -44.39 -20.68
N LEU A 183 39.76 -44.26 -19.46
CA LEU A 183 41.14 -44.60 -19.15
C LEU A 183 41.33 -46.10 -18.91
N PHE A 184 40.36 -46.81 -18.33
CA PHE A 184 40.54 -48.21 -17.90
C PHE A 184 39.81 -49.22 -18.78
N VAL A 185 38.68 -48.89 -19.39
CA VAL A 185 37.85 -49.84 -20.16
C VAL A 185 38.03 -49.62 -21.65
N LEU A 186 38.03 -48.38 -22.14
CA LEU A 186 38.29 -48.05 -23.53
C LEU A 186 39.78 -47.71 -23.74
N LYS A 187 40.69 -48.68 -23.51
CA LYS A 187 42.07 -48.59 -24.04
C LYS A 187 41.96 -48.66 -25.57
N VAL A 188 41.75 -47.52 -26.21
CA VAL A 188 42.02 -47.41 -27.65
C VAL A 188 43.52 -47.40 -27.80
N ASN A 189 44.10 -48.57 -28.08
CA ASN A 189 45.49 -48.65 -28.62
C ASN A 189 45.49 -47.90 -29.94
N PRO A 190 46.49 -47.08 -30.21
CA PRO A 190 46.68 -46.43 -31.49
C PRO A 190 46.91 -47.43 -32.62
#